data_e162e94bac081d65f3f54e7c9d3b7e82
#
_entry.id   e162e94bac081d65f3f54e7c9d3b7e82
#
_cell.length_a   1.000
_cell.length_b   1.000
_cell.length_c   1.000
_cell.angle_alpha   90.00
_cell.angle_beta   90.00
_cell.angle_gamma   90.00
#
_symmetry.space_group_name_H-M   'P 1'
#
loop_
_entity.id
_entity.type
_entity.pdbx_description
1 polymer ?
#
loop_
_entity_poly.entity_id
_entity_poly.type
_entity_poly.pdbx_seq_one_letter_code
_entity_poly.pdbx_strand_id
1 'polypeptide(L)'
;MVCRPAIFAWLSCLLLSLSPELLAQQQRNLDYYLNAGLANSPMLFDSTSQFKANQLDSLKVLAGFRPQVTSTGNITVPPDLGKFGYDSAITNGGNYSGVVTAEQQLFSNRPRKVQFQNITLLNQALRLNIQLSEIDLKKSITAQYITAYSDLSQVEFNRNLLKILQDEQPALKKLVENGVYLQTDYLNLNVSIQTQLIALKKAVIQYRDDLYALNLLCGINDRSEVILLKPEIPLRSAFFIQNSPQMQRFRIDSLRLRASRELIDLHYRPRLSAFADAGVNAINPRNIPHNIGTSFGLNFTAVIYDGRQRRLEYNRLMLREITRQKYRDFYSSQYQTRLYQLQDRLNATDELIAEIHEQIAAQQRLLDMYKVEIANGLVRFTDFILNVTSYTTSRNSLVQAENDRLQILNELYYLK
;
A
#
# COMPACT_ATOMS: atom_id res chain seq x y z
N MET A 1 65.35 -9.64 -44.79
CA MET A 1 65.80 -10.03 -43.45
C MET A 1 64.88 -9.40 -42.47
N VAL A 2 63.86 -10.06 -42.02
CA VAL A 2 63.73 -10.86 -40.81
C VAL A 2 63.67 -9.97 -39.54
N CYS A 3 62.54 -9.86 -38.90
CA CYS A 3 62.23 -10.59 -37.69
C CYS A 3 60.87 -10.23 -37.15
N ARG A 4 59.95 -11.17 -36.99
CA ARG A 4 58.87 -11.18 -36.01
C ARG A 4 59.47 -11.43 -34.61
N PRO A 5 58.93 -10.81 -33.52
CA PRO A 5 57.92 -11.49 -32.75
C PRO A 5 56.90 -10.51 -32.09
N ALA A 6 55.63 -10.68 -32.31
CA ALA A 6 54.57 -9.95 -31.63
C ALA A 6 53.35 -10.89 -31.34
N ILE A 7 53.56 -12.15 -30.97
CA ILE A 7 52.46 -13.08 -30.66
C ILE A 7 52.40 -13.48 -29.17
N PHE A 8 53.40 -13.10 -28.35
CA PHE A 8 53.44 -13.52 -26.93
C PHE A 8 52.81 -12.50 -25.94
N ALA A 9 52.43 -11.29 -26.37
CA ALA A 9 51.89 -10.26 -25.51
C ALA A 9 50.34 -10.29 -25.35
N TRP A 10 49.62 -11.10 -26.14
CA TRP A 10 48.17 -11.16 -26.12
C TRP A 10 47.60 -12.31 -25.23
N LEU A 11 48.41 -13.24 -24.77
CA LEU A 11 47.96 -14.36 -23.94
C LEU A 11 48.02 -14.05 -22.44
N SER A 12 48.75 -13.03 -22.01
CA SER A 12 48.81 -12.65 -20.57
C SER A 12 47.73 -11.67 -20.13
N CYS A 13 46.97 -11.05 -21.05
CA CYS A 13 45.89 -10.12 -20.73
C CYS A 13 44.51 -10.78 -20.57
N LEU A 14 44.38 -12.07 -20.97
CA LEU A 14 43.10 -12.81 -20.89
C LEU A 14 42.91 -13.63 -19.58
N LEU A 15 43.92 -13.66 -18.71
CA LEU A 15 43.90 -14.38 -17.45
C LEU A 15 43.64 -13.48 -16.21
N LEU A 16 43.44 -12.17 -16.40
CA LEU A 16 43.18 -11.22 -15.32
C LEU A 16 41.70 -10.78 -15.20
N SER A 17 40.78 -11.37 -15.94
CA SER A 17 39.35 -11.06 -15.88
C SER A 17 38.46 -12.10 -15.22
N LEU A 18 39.04 -13.12 -14.60
CA LEU A 18 38.32 -13.96 -13.65
C LEU A 18 38.61 -13.45 -12.22
N SER A 19 38.13 -12.27 -11.91
CA SER A 19 37.84 -11.97 -10.52
C SER A 19 36.77 -12.96 -10.07
N PRO A 20 37.03 -13.81 -9.07
CA PRO A 20 35.95 -14.48 -8.40
C PRO A 20 35.10 -13.31 -7.86
N GLU A 21 33.89 -13.16 -8.36
CA GLU A 21 32.89 -12.42 -7.61
C GLU A 21 32.83 -13.16 -6.26
N LEU A 22 33.58 -12.65 -5.29
CA LEU A 22 33.30 -12.88 -3.91
C LEU A 22 31.79 -12.60 -3.78
N LEU A 23 31.00 -13.63 -3.59
CA LEU A 23 29.62 -13.57 -3.15
C LEU A 23 29.64 -12.85 -1.79
N ALA A 24 29.93 -11.56 -1.82
CA ALA A 24 29.70 -10.69 -0.68
C ALA A 24 28.21 -10.77 -0.42
N GLN A 25 27.82 -11.44 0.64
CA GLN A 25 26.44 -11.53 1.08
C GLN A 25 25.88 -10.11 1.12
N GLN A 26 24.96 -9.82 0.21
CA GLN A 26 24.45 -8.47 0.01
C GLN A 26 23.66 -8.04 1.25
N GLN A 27 24.14 -7.02 1.94
CA GLN A 27 23.42 -6.44 3.07
C GLN A 27 22.36 -5.48 2.55
N ARG A 28 21.13 -5.58 3.09
CA ARG A 28 20.01 -4.69 2.75
C ARG A 28 19.38 -4.12 4.00
N ASN A 29 19.11 -2.83 3.97
CA ASN A 29 18.41 -2.11 5.03
C ASN A 29 16.92 -1.96 4.71
N LEU A 30 16.15 -1.48 5.70
CA LEU A 30 14.73 -1.23 5.56
C LEU A 30 14.43 -0.22 4.44
N ASP A 31 15.25 0.83 4.28
CA ASP A 31 15.03 1.87 3.27
C ASP A 31 15.08 1.33 1.84
N TYR A 32 15.94 0.34 1.58
CA TYR A 32 15.96 -0.34 0.28
C TYR A 32 14.59 -0.94 -0.07
N TYR A 33 13.97 -1.66 0.87
CA TYR A 33 12.66 -2.29 0.67
C TYR A 33 11.52 -1.28 0.59
N LEU A 34 11.57 -0.22 1.41
CA LEU A 34 10.58 0.86 1.35
C LEU A 34 10.59 1.56 -0.02
N ASN A 35 11.79 1.89 -0.54
CA ASN A 35 11.92 2.54 -1.84
C ASN A 35 11.48 1.63 -2.98
N ALA A 36 11.89 0.35 -2.96
CA ALA A 36 11.48 -0.62 -3.96
C ALA A 36 9.96 -0.84 -3.96
N GLY A 37 9.37 -1.03 -2.78
CA GLY A 37 7.93 -1.25 -2.64
C GLY A 37 7.09 -0.06 -3.08
N LEU A 38 7.52 1.16 -2.80
CA LEU A 38 6.84 2.37 -3.29
C LEU A 38 6.94 2.51 -4.81
N ALA A 39 8.11 2.22 -5.39
CA ALA A 39 8.33 2.31 -6.83
C ALA A 39 7.55 1.24 -7.62
N ASN A 40 7.45 0.02 -7.09
CA ASN A 40 6.87 -1.13 -7.78
C ASN A 40 5.38 -1.35 -7.46
N SER A 41 4.76 -0.56 -6.57
CA SER A 41 3.38 -0.78 -6.12
C SER A 41 2.35 -0.49 -7.22
N PRO A 42 1.60 -1.50 -7.73
CA PRO A 42 0.53 -1.27 -8.70
C PRO A 42 -0.61 -0.40 -8.14
N MET A 43 -0.89 -0.51 -6.83
CA MET A 43 -1.93 0.27 -6.15
C MET A 43 -1.60 1.76 -6.14
N LEU A 44 -0.33 2.14 -5.91
CA LEU A 44 0.11 3.53 -5.96
C LEU A 44 0.13 4.06 -7.40
N PHE A 45 0.53 3.22 -8.35
CA PHE A 45 0.46 3.56 -9.77
C PHE A 45 -0.98 3.82 -10.22
N ASP A 46 -1.93 2.95 -9.87
CA ASP A 46 -3.36 3.13 -10.16
C ASP A 46 -3.89 4.42 -9.56
N SER A 47 -3.63 4.67 -8.26
CA SER A 47 -4.05 5.89 -7.57
C SER A 47 -3.49 7.16 -8.23
N THR A 48 -2.23 7.13 -8.66
CA THR A 48 -1.59 8.24 -9.39
C THR A 48 -2.20 8.43 -10.76
N SER A 49 -2.55 7.34 -11.44
CA SER A 49 -3.22 7.37 -12.74
C SER A 49 -4.63 7.95 -12.63
N GLN A 50 -5.39 7.59 -11.59
CA GLN A 50 -6.70 8.19 -11.29
C GLN A 50 -6.58 9.70 -11.01
N PHE A 51 -5.55 10.13 -10.28
CA PHE A 51 -5.29 11.55 -10.06
C PHE A 51 -5.03 12.30 -11.39
N LYS A 52 -4.22 11.73 -12.29
CA LYS A 52 -3.98 12.29 -13.63
C LYS A 52 -5.26 12.31 -14.48
N ALA A 53 -6.06 11.23 -14.45
CA ALA A 53 -7.35 11.18 -15.14
C ALA A 53 -8.29 12.29 -14.65
N ASN A 54 -8.35 12.54 -13.36
CA ASN A 54 -9.15 13.61 -12.77
C ASN A 54 -8.67 15.03 -13.17
N GLN A 55 -7.38 15.20 -13.46
CA GLN A 55 -6.89 16.45 -14.05
C GLN A 55 -7.44 16.65 -15.46
N LEU A 56 -7.57 15.58 -16.26
CA LEU A 56 -8.21 15.62 -17.56
C LEU A 56 -9.70 15.93 -17.45
N ASP A 57 -10.38 15.43 -16.41
CA ASP A 57 -11.78 15.80 -16.12
C ASP A 57 -11.94 17.30 -15.84
N SER A 58 -10.95 17.96 -15.24
CA SER A 58 -10.94 19.41 -15.09
C SER A 58 -10.94 20.12 -16.46
N LEU A 59 -10.14 19.62 -17.41
CA LEU A 59 -10.10 20.16 -18.77
C LEU A 59 -11.41 19.87 -19.52
N LYS A 60 -12.00 18.69 -19.31
CA LYS A 60 -13.28 18.31 -19.89
C LYS A 60 -14.40 19.23 -19.41
N VAL A 61 -14.43 19.59 -18.12
CA VAL A 61 -15.39 20.59 -17.62
C VAL A 61 -15.20 21.94 -18.33
N LEU A 62 -13.96 22.41 -18.48
CA LEU A 62 -13.71 23.66 -19.21
C LEU A 62 -14.14 23.56 -20.68
N ALA A 63 -13.89 22.43 -21.32
CA ALA A 63 -14.31 22.17 -22.72
C ALA A 63 -15.85 22.16 -22.85
N GLY A 64 -16.57 21.64 -21.86
CA GLY A 64 -18.05 21.64 -21.85
C GLY A 64 -18.69 23.04 -21.82
N PHE A 65 -17.92 24.07 -21.42
CA PHE A 65 -18.38 25.46 -21.48
C PHE A 65 -17.98 26.20 -22.75
N ARG A 66 -17.29 25.55 -23.69
CA ARG A 66 -17.01 26.08 -25.03
C ARG A 66 -18.21 25.80 -25.96
N PRO A 67 -18.31 26.45 -27.13
CA PRO A 67 -19.32 26.10 -28.13
C PRO A 67 -19.30 24.61 -28.43
N GLN A 68 -20.46 23.97 -28.35
CA GLN A 68 -20.64 22.57 -28.68
C GLN A 68 -21.28 22.48 -30.09
N VAL A 69 -20.69 21.68 -30.96
CA VAL A 69 -21.25 21.46 -32.32
C VAL A 69 -21.72 20.03 -32.37
N THR A 70 -23.01 19.86 -32.68
CA THR A 70 -23.69 18.58 -32.79
C THR A 70 -24.38 18.45 -34.14
N SER A 71 -24.42 17.26 -34.70
CA SER A 71 -25.24 16.95 -35.90
C SER A 71 -26.36 16.02 -35.48
N THR A 72 -27.58 16.38 -35.86
CA THR A 72 -28.77 15.58 -35.60
C THR A 72 -29.48 15.29 -36.89
N GLY A 73 -29.86 14.02 -37.09
CA GLY A 73 -30.71 13.62 -38.23
C GLY A 73 -31.98 12.97 -37.69
N ASN A 74 -33.12 13.36 -38.26
CA ASN A 74 -34.41 12.79 -37.90
C ASN A 74 -35.20 12.49 -39.20
N ILE A 75 -35.72 11.27 -39.33
CA ILE A 75 -36.62 10.86 -40.36
C ILE A 75 -37.89 10.33 -39.69
N THR A 76 -38.98 11.03 -39.86
CA THR A 76 -40.28 10.63 -39.34
C THR A 76 -41.25 10.51 -40.52
N VAL A 77 -41.80 9.32 -40.71
CA VAL A 77 -42.81 9.03 -41.72
C VAL A 77 -44.03 8.51 -40.98
N PRO A 78 -45.09 9.32 -40.79
CA PRO A 78 -46.30 8.82 -40.20
C PRO A 78 -47.03 7.93 -41.22
N PRO A 79 -47.33 6.65 -40.94
CA PRO A 79 -48.08 5.80 -41.81
C PRO A 79 -49.54 6.28 -41.85
N ASP A 80 -50.07 6.47 -43.05
CA ASP A 80 -51.50 6.64 -43.29
C ASP A 80 -52.10 5.25 -43.53
N LEU A 81 -52.87 4.75 -42.59
CA LEU A 81 -53.52 3.45 -42.60
C LEU A 81 -55.03 3.59 -42.93
N GLY A 82 -55.41 4.63 -43.60
CA GLY A 82 -56.81 4.92 -44.01
C GLY A 82 -57.62 5.51 -42.84
N LYS A 83 -58.22 4.66 -41.98
CA LYS A 83 -59.02 5.12 -40.83
C LYS A 83 -58.20 5.38 -39.56
N PHE A 84 -56.92 4.96 -39.57
CA PHE A 84 -56.03 5.06 -38.39
C PHE A 84 -54.70 5.67 -38.85
N GLY A 85 -54.30 6.75 -38.19
CA GLY A 85 -53.06 7.45 -38.47
C GLY A 85 -53.09 8.85 -37.87
N TYR A 86 -51.93 9.54 -37.88
CA TYR A 86 -51.90 10.95 -37.50
C TYR A 86 -52.48 11.81 -38.62
N ASP A 87 -53.19 12.87 -38.25
CA ASP A 87 -53.74 13.79 -39.22
C ASP A 87 -52.65 14.37 -40.15
N SER A 88 -52.82 14.24 -41.43
CA SER A 88 -51.88 14.73 -42.45
C SER A 88 -51.72 16.27 -42.41
N ALA A 89 -52.70 16.99 -41.89
CA ALA A 89 -52.59 18.43 -41.66
C ALA A 89 -51.59 18.79 -40.53
N ILE A 90 -51.35 17.88 -39.62
CA ILE A 90 -50.38 18.05 -38.52
C ILE A 90 -49.00 17.53 -38.93
N THR A 91 -48.92 16.42 -39.67
CA THR A 91 -47.66 15.73 -39.99
C THR A 91 -47.07 16.12 -41.33
N ASN A 92 -47.82 16.77 -42.18
CA ASN A 92 -47.42 17.10 -43.56
C ASN A 92 -46.88 15.92 -44.36
N GLY A 93 -47.26 14.67 -43.99
CA GLY A 93 -46.85 13.45 -44.68
C GLY A 93 -45.44 12.96 -44.33
N GLY A 94 -44.62 13.70 -43.57
CA GLY A 94 -43.31 13.29 -43.13
C GLY A 94 -42.43 14.45 -42.66
N ASN A 95 -41.32 14.10 -42.00
CA ASN A 95 -40.27 15.06 -41.64
C ASN A 95 -38.89 14.43 -41.89
N TYR A 96 -38.11 15.06 -42.75
CA TYR A 96 -36.75 14.68 -43.14
C TYR A 96 -35.84 15.84 -42.75
N SER A 97 -35.15 15.72 -41.60
CA SER A 97 -34.30 16.78 -41.05
C SER A 97 -32.87 16.29 -40.85
N GLY A 98 -31.92 17.09 -41.26
CA GLY A 98 -30.50 16.88 -41.02
C GLY A 98 -29.86 18.24 -40.72
N VAL A 99 -29.52 18.47 -39.47
CA VAL A 99 -29.09 19.80 -38.97
C VAL A 99 -27.80 19.70 -38.21
N VAL A 100 -26.89 20.62 -38.46
CA VAL A 100 -25.69 20.86 -37.64
C VAL A 100 -25.95 22.09 -36.76
N THR A 101 -25.92 21.92 -35.45
CA THR A 101 -26.21 22.97 -34.46
C THR A 101 -24.96 23.29 -33.65
N ALA A 102 -24.57 24.55 -33.59
CA ALA A 102 -23.57 25.07 -32.67
C ALA A 102 -24.31 25.75 -31.51
N GLU A 103 -24.09 25.26 -30.29
CA GLU A 103 -24.72 25.81 -29.07
C GLU A 103 -23.68 26.30 -28.09
N GLN A 104 -23.92 27.49 -27.49
CA GLN A 104 -23.07 28.09 -26.48
C GLN A 104 -23.88 28.49 -25.27
N GLN A 105 -23.55 27.99 -24.10
CA GLN A 105 -24.14 28.43 -22.84
C GLN A 105 -23.66 29.84 -22.51
N LEU A 106 -24.62 30.75 -22.26
CA LEU A 106 -24.39 32.11 -21.82
C LEU A 106 -24.32 32.15 -20.27
N PHE A 107 -23.64 33.16 -19.72
CA PHE A 107 -23.51 33.35 -18.25
C PHE A 107 -22.95 32.15 -17.51
N SER A 108 -21.93 31.49 -18.09
CA SER A 108 -21.36 30.27 -17.58
C SER A 108 -20.34 30.44 -16.42
N ASN A 109 -19.98 31.63 -16.03
CA ASN A 109 -18.91 31.90 -15.03
C ASN A 109 -19.13 31.19 -13.69
N ARG A 110 -20.35 31.30 -13.11
CA ARG A 110 -20.67 30.66 -11.83
C ARG A 110 -20.77 29.13 -11.92
N PRO A 111 -21.50 28.53 -12.86
CA PRO A 111 -21.50 27.10 -13.09
C PRO A 111 -20.10 26.54 -13.27
N ARG A 112 -19.28 27.17 -14.09
CA ARG A 112 -17.88 26.78 -14.31
C ARG A 112 -17.06 26.77 -13.00
N LYS A 113 -17.16 27.86 -12.20
CA LYS A 113 -16.44 27.98 -10.93
C LYS A 113 -16.83 26.87 -9.95
N VAL A 114 -18.12 26.59 -9.78
CA VAL A 114 -18.61 25.57 -8.84
C VAL A 114 -18.20 24.16 -9.29
N GLN A 115 -18.32 23.84 -10.58
CA GLN A 115 -17.88 22.55 -11.10
C GLN A 115 -16.36 22.37 -10.95
N PHE A 116 -15.58 23.40 -11.25
CA PHE A 116 -14.13 23.37 -11.08
C PHE A 116 -13.72 23.20 -9.62
N GLN A 117 -14.37 23.90 -8.70
CA GLN A 117 -14.15 23.75 -7.25
C GLN A 117 -14.44 22.33 -6.77
N ASN A 118 -15.51 21.69 -7.26
CA ASN A 118 -15.84 20.33 -6.92
C ASN A 118 -14.72 19.34 -7.37
N ILE A 119 -14.20 19.51 -8.60
CA ILE A 119 -13.08 18.67 -9.10
C ILE A 119 -11.80 18.94 -8.30
N THR A 120 -11.53 20.19 -7.92
CA THR A 120 -10.37 20.52 -7.08
C THR A 120 -10.44 19.80 -5.73
N LEU A 121 -11.61 19.77 -5.08
CA LEU A 121 -11.81 19.03 -3.82
C LEU A 121 -11.70 17.51 -4.02
N LEU A 122 -12.16 16.97 -5.14
CA LEU A 122 -11.97 15.56 -5.50
C LEU A 122 -10.48 15.24 -5.66
N ASN A 123 -9.71 16.09 -6.34
CA ASN A 123 -8.27 15.96 -6.48
C ASN A 123 -7.55 16.00 -5.13
N GLN A 124 -7.95 16.85 -4.22
CA GLN A 124 -7.41 16.89 -2.85
C GLN A 124 -7.72 15.61 -2.07
N ALA A 125 -8.93 15.07 -2.19
CA ALA A 125 -9.29 13.79 -1.58
C ALA A 125 -8.47 12.62 -2.13
N LEU A 126 -8.23 12.58 -3.45
CA LEU A 126 -7.39 11.56 -4.08
C LEU A 126 -5.94 11.65 -3.60
N ARG A 127 -5.37 12.85 -3.49
CA ARG A 127 -4.01 13.02 -2.93
C ARG A 127 -3.90 12.47 -1.50
N LEU A 128 -4.90 12.74 -0.65
CA LEU A 128 -4.92 12.17 0.71
C LEU A 128 -5.06 10.65 0.70
N ASN A 129 -5.85 10.08 -0.20
CA ASN A 129 -5.96 8.64 -0.34
C ASN A 129 -4.61 8.01 -0.77
N ILE A 130 -3.88 8.65 -1.69
CA ILE A 130 -2.52 8.22 -2.08
C ILE A 130 -1.61 8.23 -0.85
N GLN A 131 -1.57 9.33 -0.08
CA GLN A 131 -0.76 9.43 1.14
C GLN A 131 -1.11 8.35 2.18
N LEU A 132 -2.41 8.07 2.39
CA LEU A 132 -2.86 7.02 3.29
C LEU A 132 -2.41 5.64 2.81
N SER A 133 -2.52 5.37 1.50
CA SER A 133 -2.07 4.12 0.90
C SER A 133 -0.54 3.94 0.97
N GLU A 134 0.24 5.02 0.79
CA GLU A 134 1.69 5.00 0.99
C GLU A 134 2.06 4.67 2.43
N ILE A 135 1.36 5.25 3.42
CA ILE A 135 1.58 4.98 4.84
C ILE A 135 1.25 3.50 5.14
N ASP A 136 0.14 2.97 4.62
CA ASP A 136 -0.23 1.56 4.82
C ASP A 136 0.80 0.60 4.21
N LEU A 137 1.25 0.89 3.00
CA LEU A 137 2.27 0.09 2.33
C LEU A 137 3.59 0.11 3.10
N LYS A 138 4.06 1.30 3.52
CA LYS A 138 5.28 1.44 4.33
C LYS A 138 5.15 0.67 5.64
N LYS A 139 4.01 0.79 6.34
CA LYS A 139 3.73 0.04 7.56
C LYS A 139 3.82 -1.47 7.35
N SER A 140 3.23 -1.97 6.26
CA SER A 140 3.22 -3.39 5.93
C SER A 140 4.61 -3.92 5.56
N ILE A 141 5.37 -3.16 4.76
CA ILE A 141 6.77 -3.51 4.41
C ILE A 141 7.63 -3.53 5.67
N THR A 142 7.51 -2.52 6.52
CA THR A 142 8.27 -2.45 7.78
C THR A 142 7.92 -3.62 8.69
N ALA A 143 6.63 -3.99 8.81
CA ALA A 143 6.21 -5.13 9.61
C ALA A 143 6.81 -6.45 9.09
N GLN A 144 6.77 -6.69 7.78
CA GLN A 144 7.34 -7.89 7.17
C GLN A 144 8.87 -7.91 7.27
N TYR A 145 9.53 -6.74 7.13
CA TYR A 145 10.97 -6.61 7.34
C TYR A 145 11.38 -6.97 8.76
N ILE A 146 10.64 -6.49 9.77
CA ILE A 146 10.88 -6.82 11.19
C ILE A 146 10.76 -8.33 11.41
N THR A 147 9.75 -8.97 10.86
CA THR A 147 9.55 -10.42 10.95
C THR A 147 10.74 -11.16 10.34
N ALA A 148 11.13 -10.85 9.11
CA ALA A 148 12.26 -11.48 8.45
C ALA A 148 13.60 -11.24 9.19
N TYR A 149 13.79 -10.03 9.76
CA TYR A 149 14.96 -9.73 10.60
C TYR A 149 14.97 -10.56 11.89
N SER A 150 13.82 -10.73 12.54
CA SER A 150 13.69 -11.59 13.73
C SER A 150 14.05 -13.02 13.42
N ASP A 151 13.62 -13.55 12.25
CA ASP A 151 13.97 -14.90 11.81
C ASP A 151 15.47 -15.05 11.52
N LEU A 152 16.11 -14.03 10.92
CA LEU A 152 17.56 -14.01 10.75
C LEU A 152 18.28 -14.08 12.10
N SER A 153 17.81 -13.32 13.10
CA SER A 153 18.36 -13.36 14.47
C SER A 153 18.19 -14.74 15.09
N GLN A 154 17.07 -15.42 14.81
CA GLN A 154 16.84 -16.80 15.24
C GLN A 154 17.78 -17.81 14.55
N VAL A 155 18.09 -17.61 13.26
CA VAL A 155 19.10 -18.43 12.54
C VAL A 155 20.48 -18.28 13.17
N GLU A 156 20.90 -17.03 13.45
CA GLU A 156 22.20 -16.76 14.06
C GLU A 156 22.30 -17.36 15.47
N PHE A 157 21.26 -17.22 16.28
CA PHE A 157 21.20 -17.84 17.58
C PHE A 157 21.32 -19.36 17.51
N ASN A 158 20.51 -20.03 16.67
CA ASN A 158 20.54 -21.48 16.53
C ASN A 158 21.90 -21.99 16.00
N ARG A 159 22.58 -21.25 15.14
CA ARG A 159 23.92 -21.56 14.65
C ARG A 159 24.95 -21.49 15.77
N ASN A 160 24.91 -20.45 16.56
CA ASN A 160 25.82 -20.27 17.71
C ASN A 160 25.62 -21.37 18.77
N LEU A 161 24.35 -21.70 19.07
CA LEU A 161 24.04 -22.76 20.01
C LEU A 161 24.49 -24.13 19.52
N LEU A 162 24.28 -24.43 18.24
CA LEU A 162 24.78 -25.66 17.61
C LEU A 162 26.31 -25.77 17.76
N LYS A 163 27.02 -24.67 17.52
CA LYS A 163 28.49 -24.63 17.69
C LYS A 163 28.87 -24.90 19.13
N ILE A 164 28.23 -24.29 20.13
CA ILE A 164 28.49 -24.55 21.55
C ILE A 164 28.37 -26.06 21.86
N LEU A 165 27.28 -26.70 21.41
CA LEU A 165 27.08 -28.14 21.66
C LEU A 165 28.11 -29.02 20.94
N GLN A 166 28.52 -28.64 19.73
CA GLN A 166 29.53 -29.38 18.96
C GLN A 166 30.93 -29.20 19.56
N ASP A 167 31.27 -28.06 20.11
CA ASP A 167 32.55 -27.78 20.76
C ASP A 167 32.74 -28.64 22.04
N GLU A 168 31.64 -28.97 22.75
CA GLU A 168 31.68 -29.85 23.93
C GLU A 168 31.76 -31.35 23.62
N GLN A 169 31.43 -31.78 22.39
CA GLN A 169 31.36 -33.20 22.00
C GLN A 169 32.68 -33.94 22.15
N PRO A 170 33.83 -33.44 21.65
CA PRO A 170 35.11 -34.16 21.77
C PRO A 170 35.63 -34.25 23.20
N ALA A 171 35.33 -33.23 24.02
CA ALA A 171 35.72 -33.24 25.43
C ALA A 171 34.93 -34.30 26.22
N LEU A 172 33.61 -34.33 26.06
CA LEU A 172 32.79 -35.36 26.72
C LEU A 172 33.13 -36.75 26.27
N LYS A 173 33.43 -36.95 24.97
CA LYS A 173 33.85 -38.26 24.45
C LYS A 173 35.08 -38.83 25.19
N LYS A 174 36.11 -37.99 25.38
CA LYS A 174 37.34 -38.38 26.15
C LYS A 174 37.03 -38.70 27.63
N LEU A 175 36.13 -37.94 28.24
CA LEU A 175 35.73 -38.17 29.64
C LEU A 175 34.95 -39.48 29.81
N VAL A 176 34.15 -39.85 28.83
CA VAL A 176 33.47 -41.18 28.76
C VAL A 176 34.47 -42.33 28.56
N GLU A 177 35.45 -42.18 27.64
CA GLU A 177 36.49 -43.14 27.40
C GLU A 177 37.37 -43.40 28.67
N ASN A 178 37.53 -42.33 29.50
CA ASN A 178 38.22 -42.40 30.77
C ASN A 178 37.35 -42.86 31.97
N GLY A 179 36.07 -43.21 31.71
CA GLY A 179 35.14 -43.68 32.75
C GLY A 179 34.59 -42.60 33.70
N VAL A 180 34.80 -41.31 33.42
CA VAL A 180 34.33 -40.19 34.24
C VAL A 180 32.82 -39.96 34.03
N TYR A 181 32.34 -40.11 32.81
CA TYR A 181 30.94 -40.03 32.43
C TYR A 181 30.43 -41.29 31.79
N LEU A 182 29.07 -41.43 31.73
CA LEU A 182 28.43 -42.59 31.16
C LEU A 182 28.31 -42.48 29.62
N GLN A 183 28.29 -43.60 28.91
CA GLN A 183 28.02 -43.62 27.49
C GLN A 183 26.65 -42.99 27.12
N THR A 184 25.67 -43.06 28.03
CA THR A 184 24.37 -42.43 27.88
C THR A 184 24.47 -40.91 27.85
N ASP A 185 25.42 -40.28 28.55
CA ASP A 185 25.62 -38.81 28.54
C ASP A 185 26.12 -38.35 27.18
N TYR A 186 27.06 -39.08 26.57
CA TYR A 186 27.52 -38.82 25.22
C TYR A 186 26.43 -39.02 24.16
N LEU A 187 25.57 -40.05 24.29
CA LEU A 187 24.43 -40.23 23.40
C LEU A 187 23.39 -39.11 23.57
N ASN A 188 23.14 -38.64 24.76
CA ASN A 188 22.24 -37.49 25.05
C ASN A 188 22.75 -36.20 24.38
N LEU A 189 24.07 -35.94 24.43
CA LEU A 189 24.67 -34.81 23.72
C LEU A 189 24.47 -34.93 22.21
N ASN A 190 24.69 -36.12 21.63
CA ASN A 190 24.48 -36.33 20.20
C ASN A 190 23.03 -36.09 19.77
N VAL A 191 22.07 -36.57 20.57
CA VAL A 191 20.63 -36.28 20.34
C VAL A 191 20.34 -34.78 20.42
N SER A 192 20.95 -34.08 21.37
CA SER A 192 20.80 -32.62 21.53
C SER A 192 21.41 -31.88 20.32
N ILE A 193 22.56 -32.29 19.80
CA ILE A 193 23.19 -31.74 18.58
C ILE A 193 22.25 -31.92 17.38
N GLN A 194 21.69 -33.15 17.20
CA GLN A 194 20.79 -33.42 16.10
C GLN A 194 19.50 -32.61 16.19
N THR A 195 18.94 -32.47 17.40
CA THR A 195 17.75 -31.62 17.66
C THR A 195 18.04 -30.15 17.30
N GLN A 196 19.20 -29.64 17.71
CA GLN A 196 19.61 -28.28 17.40
C GLN A 196 19.89 -28.07 15.89
N LEU A 197 20.44 -29.08 15.19
CA LEU A 197 20.58 -29.02 13.74
C LEU A 197 19.22 -28.93 13.01
N ILE A 198 18.23 -29.69 13.51
CA ILE A 198 16.86 -29.61 12.98
C ILE A 198 16.26 -28.22 13.25
N ALA A 199 16.46 -27.66 14.45
CA ALA A 199 16.01 -26.33 14.79
C ALA A 199 16.64 -25.25 13.89
N LEU A 200 17.95 -25.33 13.65
CA LEU A 200 18.66 -24.45 12.72
C LEU A 200 18.07 -24.54 11.28
N LYS A 201 17.86 -25.75 10.77
CA LYS A 201 17.29 -25.96 9.44
C LYS A 201 15.88 -25.35 9.33
N LYS A 202 15.03 -25.53 10.34
CA LYS A 202 13.70 -24.91 10.40
C LYS A 202 13.77 -23.38 10.40
N ALA A 203 14.67 -22.79 11.19
CA ALA A 203 14.87 -21.33 11.23
C ALA A 203 15.34 -20.78 9.88
N VAL A 204 16.24 -21.49 9.17
CA VAL A 204 16.69 -21.09 7.82
C VAL A 204 15.54 -21.13 6.81
N ILE A 205 14.70 -22.15 6.86
CA ILE A 205 13.51 -22.24 5.99
C ILE A 205 12.57 -21.06 6.26
N GLN A 206 12.25 -20.80 7.54
CA GLN A 206 11.37 -19.71 7.93
C GLN A 206 11.91 -18.35 7.48
N TYR A 207 13.18 -18.07 7.70
CA TYR A 207 13.82 -16.84 7.23
C TYR A 207 13.70 -16.65 5.71
N ARG A 208 13.93 -17.73 4.93
CA ARG A 208 13.77 -17.67 3.46
C ARG A 208 12.33 -17.38 3.05
N ASP A 209 11.36 -18.02 3.68
CA ASP A 209 9.95 -17.82 3.38
C ASP A 209 9.53 -16.37 3.67
N ASP A 210 9.95 -15.82 4.82
CA ASP A 210 9.63 -14.43 5.19
C ASP A 210 10.40 -13.41 4.34
N LEU A 211 11.63 -13.72 3.91
CA LEU A 211 12.36 -12.91 2.94
C LEU A 211 11.68 -12.91 1.56
N TYR A 212 11.16 -14.05 1.12
CA TYR A 212 10.40 -14.12 -0.13
C TYR A 212 9.07 -13.36 -0.02
N ALA A 213 8.38 -13.43 1.12
CA ALA A 213 7.19 -12.64 1.37
C ALA A 213 7.49 -11.14 1.34
N LEU A 214 8.62 -10.70 1.91
CA LEU A 214 9.09 -9.31 1.84
C LEU A 214 9.40 -8.89 0.39
N ASN A 215 10.13 -9.71 -0.36
CA ASN A 215 10.43 -9.45 -1.76
C ASN A 215 9.15 -9.35 -2.60
N LEU A 216 8.19 -10.27 -2.40
CA LEU A 216 6.90 -10.27 -3.08
C LEU A 216 6.12 -8.98 -2.79
N LEU A 217 6.06 -8.56 -1.52
CA LEU A 217 5.38 -7.33 -1.10
C LEU A 217 6.00 -6.08 -1.75
N CYS A 218 7.32 -6.09 -1.97
CA CYS A 218 8.07 -4.99 -2.59
C CYS A 218 8.16 -5.09 -4.13
N GLY A 219 7.63 -6.17 -4.74
CA GLY A 219 7.74 -6.39 -6.18
C GLY A 219 9.18 -6.64 -6.64
N ILE A 220 10.02 -7.25 -5.78
CA ILE A 220 11.42 -7.58 -6.04
C ILE A 220 11.50 -9.04 -6.51
N ASN A 221 12.02 -9.26 -7.72
CA ASN A 221 12.26 -10.60 -8.25
C ASN A 221 13.72 -11.02 -8.02
N ASP A 222 14.10 -11.19 -6.76
CA ASP A 222 15.45 -11.63 -6.36
C ASP A 222 15.32 -12.83 -5.43
N ARG A 223 16.19 -13.84 -5.65
CA ARG A 223 16.25 -15.09 -4.89
C ARG A 223 17.59 -15.27 -4.16
N SER A 224 18.45 -14.25 -4.18
CA SER A 224 19.74 -14.28 -3.51
C SER A 224 19.58 -14.33 -1.99
N GLU A 225 20.54 -14.97 -1.31
CA GLU A 225 20.64 -14.90 0.15
C GLU A 225 21.15 -13.52 0.54
N VAL A 226 20.38 -12.82 1.35
CA VAL A 226 20.63 -11.44 1.79
C VAL A 226 20.75 -11.45 3.31
N ILE A 227 21.59 -10.58 3.87
CA ILE A 227 21.63 -10.27 5.31
C ILE A 227 20.84 -8.99 5.53
N LEU A 228 19.80 -9.07 6.35
CA LEU A 228 19.02 -7.88 6.75
C LEU A 228 19.73 -7.16 7.89
N LEU A 229 19.81 -5.83 7.79
CA LEU A 229 20.34 -4.99 8.86
C LEU A 229 19.25 -4.72 9.90
N LYS A 230 19.67 -4.49 11.16
CA LYS A 230 18.71 -4.13 12.22
C LYS A 230 17.91 -2.91 11.83
N PRO A 231 16.56 -2.99 11.85
CA PRO A 231 15.73 -1.84 11.50
C PRO A 231 15.80 -0.76 12.59
N GLU A 232 16.03 0.48 12.18
CA GLU A 232 15.98 1.65 13.06
C GLU A 232 14.63 2.34 12.88
N ILE A 233 13.74 2.21 13.86
CA ILE A 233 12.44 2.85 13.85
C ILE A 233 12.43 3.93 14.93
N PRO A 234 12.45 5.22 14.51
CA PRO A 234 12.50 6.30 15.49
C PRO A 234 11.16 6.43 16.23
N LEU A 235 11.22 6.63 17.53
CA LEU A 235 10.05 6.97 18.32
C LEU A 235 9.60 8.39 17.96
N ARG A 236 8.38 8.54 17.50
CA ARG A 236 7.80 9.83 17.17
C ARG A 236 7.52 10.62 18.45
N SER A 237 8.07 11.82 18.57
CA SER A 237 8.01 12.64 19.80
C SER A 237 6.66 13.33 20.04
N ALA A 238 5.80 13.44 19.01
CA ALA A 238 4.49 14.10 19.12
C ALA A 238 3.43 13.48 18.21
N PHE A 239 2.30 13.15 18.81
CA PHE A 239 1.14 12.56 18.14
C PHE A 239 -0.02 13.55 18.17
N PHE A 240 -0.13 14.42 17.13
CA PHE A 240 -1.23 15.37 17.00
C PHE A 240 -2.24 14.82 16.00
N ILE A 241 -3.37 14.32 16.51
CA ILE A 241 -4.45 13.75 15.70
C ILE A 241 -4.97 14.74 14.64
N GLN A 242 -5.01 16.07 14.97
CA GLN A 242 -5.50 17.10 14.05
C GLN A 242 -4.71 17.15 12.75
N ASN A 243 -3.44 16.79 12.76
CA ASN A 243 -2.56 16.79 11.60
C ASN A 243 -2.55 15.45 10.86
N SER A 244 -3.28 14.44 11.35
CA SER A 244 -3.32 13.13 10.70
C SER A 244 -3.99 13.23 9.32
N PRO A 245 -3.50 12.50 8.29
CA PRO A 245 -4.12 12.48 6.97
C PRO A 245 -5.59 12.04 7.01
N GLN A 246 -5.95 11.16 7.93
CA GLN A 246 -7.33 10.72 8.11
C GLN A 246 -8.24 11.84 8.63
N MET A 247 -7.76 12.68 9.55
CA MET A 247 -8.54 13.84 10.02
C MET A 247 -8.68 14.88 8.89
N GLN A 248 -7.64 15.10 8.09
CA GLN A 248 -7.70 15.94 6.90
C GLN A 248 -8.72 15.41 5.88
N ARG A 249 -8.83 14.09 5.72
CA ARG A 249 -9.84 13.46 4.87
C ARG A 249 -11.26 13.82 5.32
N PHE A 250 -11.58 13.73 6.62
CA PHE A 250 -12.89 14.15 7.13
C PHE A 250 -13.19 15.61 6.85
N ARG A 251 -12.17 16.48 6.92
CA ARG A 251 -12.32 17.90 6.59
C ARG A 251 -12.64 18.10 5.09
N ILE A 252 -11.92 17.42 4.21
CA ILE A 252 -12.18 17.51 2.76
C ILE A 252 -13.54 16.91 2.40
N ASP A 253 -13.95 15.82 3.03
CA ASP A 253 -15.27 15.23 2.80
C ASP A 253 -16.40 16.19 3.18
N SER A 254 -16.28 16.97 4.27
CA SER A 254 -17.24 18.02 4.60
C SER A 254 -17.29 19.13 3.54
N LEU A 255 -16.14 19.57 3.04
CA LEU A 255 -16.08 20.55 1.95
C LEU A 255 -16.72 20.02 0.66
N ARG A 256 -16.52 18.75 0.34
CA ARG A 256 -17.15 18.08 -0.81
C ARG A 256 -18.67 18.01 -0.69
N LEU A 257 -19.20 17.73 0.51
CA LEU A 257 -20.64 17.75 0.74
C LEU A 257 -21.23 19.14 0.54
N ARG A 258 -20.52 20.21 0.96
CA ARG A 258 -20.91 21.59 0.69
C ARG A 258 -20.88 21.92 -0.82
N ALA A 259 -19.81 21.51 -1.51
CA ALA A 259 -19.72 21.69 -2.96
C ALA A 259 -20.82 20.92 -3.72
N SER A 260 -21.18 19.72 -3.25
CA SER A 260 -22.30 18.94 -3.80
C SER A 260 -23.63 19.66 -3.64
N ARG A 261 -23.83 20.38 -2.53
CA ARG A 261 -25.02 21.22 -2.34
C ARG A 261 -25.07 22.37 -3.37
N GLU A 262 -23.93 23.02 -3.61
CA GLU A 262 -23.86 24.08 -4.63
C GLU A 262 -24.11 23.54 -6.05
N LEU A 263 -23.68 22.32 -6.35
CA LEU A 263 -23.99 21.66 -7.63
C LEU A 263 -25.48 21.38 -7.79
N ILE A 264 -26.17 20.94 -6.73
CA ILE A 264 -27.63 20.80 -6.73
C ILE A 264 -28.27 22.17 -7.01
N ASP A 265 -27.85 23.25 -6.32
CA ASP A 265 -28.37 24.58 -6.55
C ASP A 265 -28.18 25.06 -8.00
N LEU A 266 -27.07 24.72 -8.63
CA LEU A 266 -26.82 25.05 -10.04
C LEU A 266 -27.82 24.37 -10.99
N HIS A 267 -28.24 23.13 -10.69
CA HIS A 267 -29.19 22.40 -11.52
C HIS A 267 -30.55 23.14 -11.60
N TYR A 268 -30.95 23.83 -10.53
CA TYR A 268 -32.22 24.55 -10.46
C TYR A 268 -32.14 26.02 -10.89
N ARG A 269 -30.97 26.50 -11.31
CA ARG A 269 -30.82 27.85 -11.84
C ARG A 269 -31.30 27.94 -13.28
N PRO A 270 -31.95 29.06 -13.66
CA PRO A 270 -32.25 29.33 -15.05
C PRO A 270 -30.96 29.27 -15.91
N ARG A 271 -31.06 28.67 -17.07
CA ARG A 271 -29.98 28.56 -18.05
C ARG A 271 -30.44 29.27 -19.33
N LEU A 272 -29.52 30.00 -19.92
CA LEU A 272 -29.69 30.63 -21.22
C LEU A 272 -28.56 30.16 -22.14
N SER A 273 -28.89 29.66 -23.30
CA SER A 273 -27.92 29.31 -24.35
C SER A 273 -28.31 30.03 -25.67
N ALA A 274 -27.31 30.38 -26.45
CA ALA A 274 -27.49 30.83 -27.81
C ALA A 274 -27.17 29.66 -28.73
N PHE A 275 -27.92 29.49 -29.77
CA PHE A 275 -27.64 28.46 -30.80
C PHE A 275 -27.72 29.09 -32.21
N ALA A 276 -26.95 28.46 -33.08
CA ALA A 276 -27.04 28.67 -34.54
C ALA A 276 -27.00 27.31 -35.21
N ASP A 277 -27.91 27.09 -36.15
CA ASP A 277 -27.94 25.85 -36.89
C ASP A 277 -27.95 26.08 -38.42
N ALA A 278 -27.51 25.06 -39.14
CA ALA A 278 -27.55 25.01 -40.59
C ALA A 278 -27.84 23.56 -41.04
N GLY A 279 -28.71 23.41 -42.01
CA GLY A 279 -29.04 22.06 -42.49
C GLY A 279 -30.22 22.02 -43.40
N VAL A 280 -30.81 20.83 -43.53
CA VAL A 280 -31.97 20.56 -44.34
C VAL A 280 -33.16 20.20 -43.45
N ASN A 281 -34.34 20.72 -43.79
CA ASN A 281 -35.60 20.34 -43.16
C ASN A 281 -36.71 20.30 -44.22
N ALA A 282 -37.14 19.10 -44.59
CA ALA A 282 -38.07 18.89 -45.71
C ALA A 282 -39.19 17.94 -45.29
N ILE A 283 -40.37 18.18 -45.81
CA ILE A 283 -41.54 17.29 -45.66
C ILE A 283 -41.55 16.14 -46.66
N ASN A 284 -40.79 16.26 -47.74
CA ASN A 284 -40.71 15.25 -48.81
C ASN A 284 -39.23 15.03 -49.18
N PRO A 285 -38.75 13.77 -49.32
CA PRO A 285 -37.37 13.46 -49.69
C PRO A 285 -36.89 14.13 -50.97
N ARG A 286 -37.78 14.32 -51.94
CA ARG A 286 -37.45 14.95 -53.21
C ARG A 286 -37.10 16.44 -53.09
N ASN A 287 -37.52 17.07 -51.99
CA ASN A 287 -37.31 18.51 -51.76
C ASN A 287 -36.08 18.79 -50.90
N ILE A 288 -35.36 17.78 -50.40
CA ILE A 288 -34.17 17.90 -49.58
C ILE A 288 -33.14 18.86 -50.20
N PRO A 289 -32.77 18.76 -51.47
CA PRO A 289 -31.76 19.64 -52.06
C PRO A 289 -32.15 21.12 -52.11
N HIS A 290 -33.45 21.43 -52.04
CA HIS A 290 -33.98 22.77 -52.17
C HIS A 290 -34.32 23.43 -50.80
N ASN A 291 -34.32 22.63 -49.70
CA ASN A 291 -34.72 23.08 -48.38
C ASN A 291 -33.49 23.18 -47.42
N ILE A 292 -32.38 23.77 -47.89
CA ILE A 292 -31.22 24.09 -47.10
C ILE A 292 -31.47 25.45 -46.46
N GLY A 293 -31.34 25.53 -45.14
CA GLY A 293 -31.58 26.76 -44.36
C GLY A 293 -30.65 26.90 -43.17
N THR A 294 -30.71 28.09 -42.57
CA THR A 294 -29.99 28.42 -41.32
C THR A 294 -30.95 29.03 -40.36
N SER A 295 -30.80 28.76 -39.04
CA SER A 295 -31.53 29.46 -38.01
C SER A 295 -30.61 29.84 -36.84
N PHE A 296 -31.01 30.81 -36.06
CA PHE A 296 -30.35 31.18 -34.82
C PHE A 296 -31.38 31.60 -33.80
N GLY A 297 -31.05 31.40 -32.52
CA GLY A 297 -31.99 31.72 -31.46
C GLY A 297 -31.39 31.62 -30.06
N LEU A 298 -32.23 31.87 -29.08
CA LEU A 298 -31.93 31.71 -27.69
C LEU A 298 -32.83 30.64 -27.09
N ASN A 299 -32.22 29.78 -26.27
CA ASN A 299 -32.92 28.74 -25.53
C ASN A 299 -32.86 29.04 -24.06
N PHE A 300 -34.01 29.25 -23.42
CA PHE A 300 -34.16 29.51 -21.99
C PHE A 300 -34.80 28.30 -21.32
N THR A 301 -34.09 27.78 -20.29
CA THR A 301 -34.57 26.64 -19.52
C THR A 301 -34.58 26.97 -18.03
N ALA A 302 -35.72 26.78 -17.36
CA ALA A 302 -35.87 26.93 -15.93
C ALA A 302 -36.71 25.76 -15.37
N VAL A 303 -36.26 25.16 -14.27
CA VAL A 303 -37.04 24.15 -13.55
C VAL A 303 -38.03 24.86 -12.61
N ILE A 304 -39.33 24.77 -12.93
CA ILE A 304 -40.40 25.44 -12.13
C ILE A 304 -40.86 24.52 -10.99
N TYR A 305 -40.99 23.23 -11.27
CA TYR A 305 -41.42 22.22 -10.30
C TYR A 305 -40.67 20.91 -10.55
N ASP A 306 -40.14 20.28 -9.50
CA ASP A 306 -39.28 19.10 -9.54
C ASP A 306 -39.82 17.91 -8.72
N GLY A 307 -41.07 17.96 -8.27
CA GLY A 307 -41.61 16.91 -7.39
C GLY A 307 -40.93 16.81 -6.03
N ARG A 308 -40.33 17.89 -5.51
CA ARG A 308 -39.56 17.98 -4.27
C ARG A 308 -38.19 17.29 -4.29
N GLN A 309 -37.67 16.91 -5.45
CA GLN A 309 -36.37 16.24 -5.57
C GLN A 309 -35.25 17.04 -4.90
N ARG A 310 -35.18 18.37 -5.09
CA ARG A 310 -34.21 19.25 -4.44
C ARG A 310 -34.17 19.09 -2.91
N ARG A 311 -35.37 19.04 -2.29
CA ARG A 311 -35.49 18.89 -0.84
C ARG A 311 -34.97 17.51 -0.38
N LEU A 312 -35.28 16.45 -1.13
CA LEU A 312 -34.82 15.10 -0.83
C LEU A 312 -33.30 14.98 -0.97
N GLU A 313 -32.70 15.61 -1.99
CA GLU A 313 -31.26 15.67 -2.16
C GLU A 313 -30.56 16.41 -1.00
N TYR A 314 -31.10 17.50 -0.51
CA TYR A 314 -30.57 18.19 0.65
C TYR A 314 -30.66 17.35 1.93
N ASN A 315 -31.76 16.66 2.15
CA ASN A 315 -31.91 15.77 3.28
C ASN A 315 -30.88 14.62 3.21
N ARG A 316 -30.64 14.09 2.01
CA ARG A 316 -29.61 13.06 1.77
C ARG A 316 -28.21 13.59 2.11
N LEU A 317 -27.85 14.81 1.71
CA LEU A 317 -26.57 15.42 2.04
C LEU A 317 -26.44 15.69 3.55
N MET A 318 -27.52 16.10 4.22
CA MET A 318 -27.54 16.31 5.67
C MET A 318 -27.26 14.99 6.43
N LEU A 319 -27.91 13.90 6.02
CA LEU A 319 -27.66 12.57 6.62
C LEU A 319 -26.20 12.12 6.42
N ARG A 320 -25.62 12.36 5.24
CA ARG A 320 -24.22 12.06 4.97
C ARG A 320 -23.28 12.88 5.85
N GLU A 321 -23.58 14.18 6.10
CA GLU A 321 -22.75 15.01 6.97
C GLU A 321 -22.83 14.55 8.43
N ILE A 322 -24.02 14.17 8.93
CA ILE A 322 -24.19 13.59 10.27
C ILE A 322 -23.37 12.29 10.39
N THR A 323 -23.45 11.40 9.39
CA THR A 323 -22.70 10.17 9.36
C THR A 323 -21.19 10.44 9.37
N ARG A 324 -20.71 11.39 8.55
CA ARG A 324 -19.30 11.80 8.52
C ARG A 324 -18.82 12.30 9.90
N GLN A 325 -19.63 13.11 10.58
CA GLN A 325 -19.30 13.61 11.92
C GLN A 325 -19.17 12.45 12.91
N LYS A 326 -20.12 11.51 12.91
CA LYS A 326 -20.05 10.33 13.77
C LYS A 326 -18.78 9.48 13.53
N TYR A 327 -18.41 9.27 12.27
CA TYR A 327 -17.17 8.58 11.95
C TYR A 327 -15.91 9.34 12.40
N ARG A 328 -15.89 10.68 12.25
CA ARG A 328 -14.80 11.52 12.74
C ARG A 328 -14.65 11.40 14.26
N ASP A 329 -15.75 11.51 15.00
CA ASP A 329 -15.74 11.48 16.47
C ASP A 329 -15.32 10.09 16.99
N PHE A 330 -15.83 9.03 16.37
CA PHE A 330 -15.43 7.67 16.64
C PHE A 330 -13.94 7.43 16.35
N TYR A 331 -13.45 7.87 15.20
CA TYR A 331 -12.03 7.79 14.85
C TYR A 331 -11.16 8.53 15.88
N SER A 332 -11.56 9.72 16.31
CA SER A 332 -10.82 10.49 17.32
C SER A 332 -10.68 9.71 18.64
N SER A 333 -11.75 9.07 19.10
CA SER A 333 -11.75 8.23 20.29
C SER A 333 -10.86 6.99 20.11
N GLN A 334 -11.01 6.29 18.97
CA GLN A 334 -10.18 5.11 18.66
C GLN A 334 -8.69 5.44 18.59
N TYR A 335 -8.33 6.56 17.96
CA TYR A 335 -6.94 7.00 17.85
C TYR A 335 -6.30 7.21 19.23
N GLN A 336 -6.98 7.92 20.13
CA GLN A 336 -6.49 8.16 21.48
C GLN A 336 -6.32 6.85 22.26
N THR A 337 -7.35 5.99 22.23
CA THR A 337 -7.30 4.69 22.91
C THR A 337 -6.15 3.82 22.37
N ARG A 338 -5.98 3.79 21.04
CA ARG A 338 -4.90 3.01 20.41
C ARG A 338 -3.52 3.55 20.76
N LEU A 339 -3.36 4.87 20.79
CA LEU A 339 -2.11 5.51 21.19
C LEU A 339 -1.72 5.11 22.63
N TYR A 340 -2.64 5.26 23.60
CA TYR A 340 -2.40 4.84 24.99
C TYR A 340 -2.06 3.35 25.09
N GLN A 341 -2.83 2.50 24.41
CA GLN A 341 -2.58 1.06 24.40
C GLN A 341 -1.19 0.71 23.89
N LEU A 342 -0.74 1.37 22.81
CA LEU A 342 0.58 1.11 22.21
C LEU A 342 1.71 1.61 23.11
N GLN A 343 1.54 2.77 23.77
CA GLN A 343 2.51 3.31 24.71
C GLN A 343 2.66 2.41 25.94
N ASP A 344 1.55 1.97 26.51
CA ASP A 344 1.53 1.06 27.66
C ASP A 344 2.20 -0.29 27.31
N ARG A 345 1.85 -0.87 26.17
CA ARG A 345 2.50 -2.10 25.67
C ARG A 345 4.00 -1.91 25.43
N LEU A 346 4.43 -0.75 24.91
CA LEU A 346 5.85 -0.49 24.69
C LEU A 346 6.62 -0.50 26.00
N ASN A 347 6.11 0.21 27.02
CA ASN A 347 6.74 0.27 28.34
C ASN A 347 6.83 -1.13 28.99
N ALA A 348 5.71 -1.88 28.98
CA ALA A 348 5.69 -3.24 29.52
C ALA A 348 6.63 -4.19 28.76
N THR A 349 6.75 -4.03 27.43
CA THR A 349 7.68 -4.84 26.63
C THR A 349 9.14 -4.47 26.92
N ASP A 350 9.45 -3.19 27.13
CA ASP A 350 10.80 -2.73 27.49
C ASP A 350 11.23 -3.29 28.87
N GLU A 351 10.32 -3.30 29.86
CA GLU A 351 10.53 -3.93 31.17
C GLU A 351 10.78 -5.44 31.03
N LEU A 352 9.92 -6.13 30.25
CA LEU A 352 10.08 -7.56 29.99
C LEU A 352 11.43 -7.90 29.34
N ILE A 353 11.88 -7.12 28.36
CA ILE A 353 13.18 -7.28 27.72
C ILE A 353 14.32 -7.14 28.73
N ALA A 354 14.23 -6.17 29.63
CA ALA A 354 15.25 -5.98 30.69
C ALA A 354 15.34 -7.20 31.62
N GLU A 355 14.20 -7.74 32.10
CA GLU A 355 14.15 -8.94 32.93
C GLU A 355 14.71 -10.18 32.20
N ILE A 356 14.35 -10.37 30.91
CA ILE A 356 14.89 -11.48 30.12
C ILE A 356 16.40 -11.35 29.93
N HIS A 357 16.95 -10.14 29.76
CA HIS A 357 18.40 -9.92 29.69
C HIS A 357 19.12 -10.31 30.98
N GLU A 358 18.57 -9.96 32.14
CA GLU A 358 19.14 -10.38 33.43
C GLU A 358 19.13 -11.90 33.59
N GLN A 359 18.02 -12.56 33.21
CA GLN A 359 17.92 -14.02 33.23
C GLN A 359 18.95 -14.68 32.32
N ILE A 360 19.08 -14.20 31.07
CA ILE A 360 20.06 -14.71 30.09
C ILE A 360 21.48 -14.53 30.65
N ALA A 361 21.80 -13.39 31.22
CA ALA A 361 23.13 -13.14 31.82
C ALA A 361 23.45 -14.11 32.99
N ALA A 362 22.46 -14.47 33.80
CA ALA A 362 22.62 -15.46 34.87
C ALA A 362 22.83 -16.88 34.29
N GLN A 363 22.04 -17.27 33.30
CA GLN A 363 22.13 -18.55 32.62
C GLN A 363 23.47 -18.71 31.86
N GLN A 364 23.98 -17.66 31.23
CA GLN A 364 25.27 -17.67 30.55
C GLN A 364 26.40 -17.94 31.54
N ARG A 365 26.42 -17.23 32.70
CA ARG A 365 27.40 -17.50 33.77
C ARG A 365 27.32 -18.95 34.25
N LEU A 366 26.13 -19.49 34.41
CA LEU A 366 25.92 -20.88 34.81
C LEU A 366 26.43 -21.86 33.75
N LEU A 367 26.22 -21.58 32.46
CA LEU A 367 26.77 -22.38 31.36
C LEU A 367 28.30 -22.39 31.38
N ASP A 368 28.94 -21.24 31.64
CA ASP A 368 30.39 -21.13 31.68
C ASP A 368 30.97 -21.90 32.89
N MET A 369 30.27 -21.91 34.03
CA MET A 369 30.64 -22.72 35.19
C MET A 369 30.50 -24.22 34.88
N TYR A 370 29.39 -24.65 34.29
CA TYR A 370 29.18 -26.04 33.94
C TYR A 370 30.25 -26.58 32.97
N LYS A 371 30.75 -25.79 32.02
CA LYS A 371 31.85 -26.20 31.14
C LYS A 371 33.12 -26.58 31.92
N VAL A 372 33.47 -25.77 32.96
CA VAL A 372 34.61 -26.04 33.80
C VAL A 372 34.39 -27.26 34.69
N GLU A 373 33.22 -27.41 35.28
CA GLU A 373 32.86 -28.47 36.19
C GLU A 373 32.76 -29.85 35.45
N ILE A 374 32.22 -29.85 34.20
CA ILE A 374 32.18 -31.01 33.34
C ILE A 374 33.61 -31.53 33.04
N ALA A 375 34.52 -30.63 32.70
CA ALA A 375 35.91 -30.95 32.44
C ALA A 375 36.61 -31.66 33.65
N ASN A 376 36.14 -31.35 34.88
CA ASN A 376 36.64 -31.95 36.11
C ASN A 376 35.82 -33.14 36.65
N GLY A 377 34.73 -33.52 35.97
CA GLY A 377 33.84 -34.62 36.39
C GLY A 377 32.99 -34.28 37.65
N LEU A 378 32.79 -33.00 37.99
CA LEU A 378 32.14 -32.54 39.22
C LEU A 378 30.64 -32.39 39.14
N VAL A 379 30.05 -32.39 37.92
CA VAL A 379 28.62 -32.14 37.67
C VAL A 379 28.02 -33.18 36.77
N ARG A 380 26.73 -33.46 36.88
CA ARG A 380 26.05 -34.37 35.96
C ARG A 380 25.83 -33.65 34.64
N PHE A 381 26.12 -34.38 33.52
CA PHE A 381 25.94 -33.82 32.18
C PHE A 381 24.47 -33.43 31.87
N THR A 382 23.52 -34.13 32.48
CA THR A 382 22.09 -33.79 32.38
C THR A 382 21.75 -32.40 32.89
N ASP A 383 22.44 -31.92 33.92
CA ASP A 383 22.20 -30.55 34.49
C ASP A 383 22.68 -29.46 33.51
N PHE A 384 23.77 -29.71 32.80
CA PHE A 384 24.25 -28.87 31.71
C PHE A 384 23.19 -28.79 30.57
N ILE A 385 22.67 -29.93 30.09
CA ILE A 385 21.65 -29.96 29.05
C ILE A 385 20.37 -29.25 29.48
N LEU A 386 19.93 -29.38 30.72
CA LEU A 386 18.79 -28.66 31.26
C LEU A 386 19.02 -27.14 31.22
N ASN A 387 20.21 -26.68 31.58
CA ASN A 387 20.54 -25.24 31.54
C ASN A 387 20.64 -24.75 30.10
N VAL A 388 21.21 -25.53 29.16
CA VAL A 388 21.19 -25.21 27.71
C VAL A 388 19.74 -25.06 27.20
N THR A 389 18.83 -25.95 27.61
CA THR A 389 17.42 -25.88 27.23
C THR A 389 16.74 -24.61 27.78
N SER A 390 16.99 -24.32 29.06
CA SER A 390 16.48 -23.11 29.72
C SER A 390 17.02 -21.82 29.06
N TYR A 391 18.31 -21.76 28.76
CA TYR A 391 18.96 -20.68 28.02
C TYR A 391 18.33 -20.49 26.63
N THR A 392 18.09 -21.59 25.91
CA THR A 392 17.45 -21.57 24.60
C THR A 392 16.03 -20.96 24.68
N THR A 393 15.26 -21.35 25.72
CA THR A 393 13.92 -20.83 25.95
C THR A 393 13.96 -19.32 26.22
N SER A 394 14.85 -18.86 27.08
CA SER A 394 15.00 -17.43 27.39
C SER A 394 15.47 -16.61 26.19
N ARG A 395 16.36 -17.15 25.36
CA ARG A 395 16.80 -16.48 24.12
C ARG A 395 15.66 -16.39 23.10
N ASN A 396 14.84 -17.43 22.95
CA ASN A 396 13.68 -17.40 22.08
C ASN A 396 12.66 -16.36 22.57
N SER A 397 12.44 -16.25 23.89
CA SER A 397 11.60 -15.23 24.49
C SER A 397 12.13 -13.82 24.24
N LEU A 398 13.47 -13.61 24.27
CA LEU A 398 14.09 -12.34 23.93
C LEU A 398 13.84 -11.95 22.48
N VAL A 399 14.10 -12.86 21.53
CA VAL A 399 13.88 -12.60 20.09
C VAL A 399 12.42 -12.22 19.85
N GLN A 400 11.47 -12.93 20.48
CA GLN A 400 10.05 -12.61 20.38
C GLN A 400 9.71 -11.24 20.97
N ALA A 401 10.21 -10.92 22.16
CA ALA A 401 9.97 -9.63 22.83
C ALA A 401 10.58 -8.46 22.03
N GLU A 402 11.80 -8.62 21.48
CA GLU A 402 12.41 -7.62 20.59
C GLU A 402 11.64 -7.43 19.30
N ASN A 403 11.13 -8.52 18.69
CA ASN A 403 10.24 -8.44 17.54
C ASN A 403 8.96 -7.67 17.88
N ASP A 404 8.30 -8.01 18.98
CA ASP A 404 7.07 -7.35 19.43
C ASP A 404 7.31 -5.86 19.71
N ARG A 405 8.45 -5.50 20.32
CA ARG A 405 8.86 -4.11 20.51
C ARG A 405 8.97 -3.35 19.20
N LEU A 406 9.65 -3.92 18.21
CA LEU A 406 9.81 -3.30 16.88
C LEU A 406 8.46 -3.18 16.15
N GLN A 407 7.57 -4.18 16.29
CA GLN A 407 6.21 -4.11 15.72
C GLN A 407 5.38 -2.99 16.39
N ILE A 408 5.48 -2.81 17.72
CA ILE A 408 4.82 -1.72 18.44
C ILE A 408 5.36 -0.36 17.96
N LEU A 409 6.67 -0.23 17.79
CA LEU A 409 7.30 0.99 17.25
C LEU A 409 6.83 1.28 15.82
N ASN A 410 6.73 0.26 14.98
CA ASN A 410 6.16 0.38 13.64
C ASN A 410 4.71 0.87 13.68
N GLU A 411 3.88 0.31 14.56
CA GLU A 411 2.50 0.76 14.73
C GLU A 411 2.40 2.21 15.22
N LEU A 412 3.24 2.61 16.17
CA LEU A 412 3.30 3.99 16.67
C LEU A 412 3.79 4.95 15.60
N TYR A 413 4.83 4.59 14.85
CA TYR A 413 5.42 5.45 13.81
C TYR A 413 4.43 5.75 12.68
N TYR A 414 3.65 4.74 12.26
CA TYR A 414 2.64 4.86 11.21
C TYR A 414 1.21 5.04 11.73
N LEU A 415 1.02 5.43 12.99
CA LEU A 415 -0.31 5.69 13.55
C LEU A 415 -0.97 6.86 12.80
N LYS A 416 -2.14 6.59 12.21
CA LYS A 416 -2.87 7.53 11.36
C LYS A 416 -3.91 8.29 12.16
#